data_c5241da88a5db0aa7c0180b2119918c7
#
_entry.id   c5241da88a5db0aa7c0180b2119918c7
#
_cell.length_a   1.000
_cell.length_b   1.000
_cell.length_c   1.000
_cell.angle_alpha   90.00
_cell.angle_beta   90.00
_cell.angle_gamma   90.00
#
_symmetry.space_group_name_H-M   'P 1'
#
loop_
_entity.id
_entity.type
_entity.pdbx_description
1 polymer ?
#
loop_
_entity_poly.entity_id
_entity_poly.type
_entity_poly.pdbx_seq_one_letter_code
_entity_poly.pdbx_strand_id
1 'polypeptide(L)'
;FHMHLVGDSEIVLSEIEAVSSRTKKNVLTNAKKMSTNNRSANGWLAQGNHWATYLDGQDLHLISDGHGDNRPNRMEIDMSADVRRNDDLTIKFRARWVRGNPRLIAWTWDKSVAGSFLIEIPENLGTPGKRNSTFTVNTPPQVDQLLHSPAVPTSSQSVRVTARITSADPLSSVSVRHRADSSNNTGSWKTKTMYDDGSRGGDEVAGDGVFTGTLTEHRTNGRRVQFYVEARTETGAVYSQPKWGPGRPALYVVDNRKPKTDLRSVRLVVSDYDMGAVSSGGSSKYKHKFPRLSNHYFNATFISNEKDIRYNCETRNSGSPWTRGNHLNRGKWKMPNDRRLRGKYKLSWDDDANGRVSRNRLTRYMLYLMGHVVNENEMIWFTVNNSSPQMREEVEPVANDFLDRNFTDGVKGNLYRIDDEWWFTDGWDRQNRNADWSYKSSDNPGRYRSEWMKRTNEWEDDYSALINLFKSVRTSYKQEQIERLVDPHQTMIMSMVRGYIDDWDSFSLRRGKNGYFYQRHDDGKFQFLHWDSDLAYGNPSAKLYQGMPGFSGYISKWYNKRLFYSYLAEFTEKYTHDSPRMNAWL
;
A
#
# COMPACT_ATOMS: atom_id res chain seq x y z
N PHE A 1 -1.64 17.34 -18.29
CA PHE A 1 -0.80 16.17 -18.54
C PHE A 1 -0.26 15.64 -17.22
N HIS A 2 -0.27 14.33 -17.04
CA HIS A 2 0.27 13.72 -15.84
C HIS A 2 0.97 12.39 -16.13
N MET A 3 1.89 12.03 -15.22
CA MET A 3 2.68 10.81 -15.26
C MET A 3 2.71 10.14 -13.90
N HIS A 4 2.86 8.83 -13.88
CA HIS A 4 3.15 8.08 -12.66
C HIS A 4 4.01 6.84 -12.94
N LEU A 5 4.72 6.41 -11.91
CA LEU A 5 5.44 5.14 -11.89
C LEU A 5 4.56 4.03 -11.30
N VAL A 6 4.82 2.81 -11.71
CA VAL A 6 4.01 1.63 -11.36
C VAL A 6 4.56 0.90 -10.13
N GLY A 7 5.22 1.56 -9.23
CA GLY A 7 5.76 0.93 -8.03
C GLY A 7 6.78 1.82 -7.33
N ASP A 8 7.52 1.25 -6.38
CA ASP A 8 8.67 1.93 -5.77
C ASP A 8 9.81 2.00 -6.78
N SER A 9 10.05 3.18 -7.33
CA SER A 9 10.89 3.35 -8.51
C SER A 9 11.46 4.76 -8.61
N GLU A 10 12.52 4.89 -9.39
CA GLU A 10 13.08 6.16 -9.82
C GLU A 10 13.52 6.09 -11.27
N ILE A 11 13.08 7.06 -12.07
CA ILE A 11 13.43 7.27 -13.46
C ILE A 11 13.79 8.75 -13.65
N VAL A 12 14.89 9.02 -14.33
CA VAL A 12 15.27 10.38 -14.72
C VAL A 12 14.75 10.66 -16.12
N LEU A 13 14.00 11.74 -16.26
CA LEU A 13 13.46 12.21 -17.52
C LEU A 13 14.07 13.55 -17.90
N SER A 14 14.53 13.69 -19.15
CA SER A 14 15.02 14.95 -19.71
C SER A 14 14.34 15.26 -21.04
N GLU A 15 14.44 16.51 -21.52
CA GLU A 15 13.85 16.94 -22.77
C GLU A 15 12.36 16.60 -22.92
N ILE A 16 11.59 16.80 -21.85
CA ILE A 16 10.18 16.40 -21.80
C ILE A 16 9.34 17.41 -22.62
N GLU A 17 8.66 16.92 -23.64
CA GLU A 17 7.77 17.68 -24.49
C GLU A 17 6.45 16.95 -24.75
N ALA A 18 5.37 17.70 -24.85
CA ALA A 18 4.11 17.25 -25.46
C ALA A 18 3.83 18.18 -26.65
N VAL A 19 4.02 17.68 -27.85
CA VAL A 19 3.93 18.49 -29.08
C VAL A 19 2.58 18.31 -29.73
N SER A 20 1.82 19.39 -29.88
CA SER A 20 0.54 19.41 -30.57
C SER A 20 0.72 19.21 -32.07
N SER A 21 -0.05 18.31 -32.66
CA SER A 21 -0.05 18.08 -34.13
C SER A 21 -0.50 19.30 -34.92
N ARG A 22 -1.39 20.11 -34.33
CA ARG A 22 -1.97 21.31 -34.93
C ARG A 22 -1.03 22.51 -34.90
N THR A 23 -0.49 22.80 -33.69
CA THR A 23 0.34 24.02 -33.51
C THR A 23 1.83 23.78 -33.73
N LYS A 24 2.27 22.53 -33.76
CA LYS A 24 3.68 22.11 -33.81
C LYS A 24 4.54 22.64 -32.65
N LYS A 25 3.90 23.07 -31.57
CA LYS A 25 4.56 23.61 -30.37
C LYS A 25 4.45 22.63 -29.19
N ASN A 26 5.44 22.71 -28.29
CA ASN A 26 5.34 22.08 -26.98
C ASN A 26 4.25 22.80 -26.17
N VAL A 27 3.31 22.02 -25.65
CA VAL A 27 2.14 22.52 -24.92
C VAL A 27 2.27 22.42 -23.41
N LEU A 28 3.37 21.86 -22.88
CA LEU A 28 3.61 21.82 -21.44
C LEU A 28 3.98 23.21 -20.93
N THR A 29 3.29 23.67 -19.89
CA THR A 29 3.53 25.00 -19.33
C THR A 29 4.49 24.91 -18.14
N ASN A 30 5.49 25.83 -18.10
CA ASN A 30 6.44 25.88 -16.98
C ASN A 30 7.18 24.57 -16.66
N ALA A 31 7.47 23.72 -17.67
CA ALA A 31 8.10 22.41 -17.50
C ALA A 31 9.51 22.42 -16.86
N LYS A 32 10.13 23.60 -16.75
CA LYS A 32 11.45 23.80 -16.11
C LYS A 32 11.37 24.17 -14.62
N LYS A 33 10.22 24.02 -13.99
CA LYS A 33 10.00 24.38 -12.58
C LYS A 33 9.23 23.29 -11.84
N MET A 34 9.56 23.11 -10.55
CA MET A 34 8.66 22.42 -9.63
C MET A 34 7.65 23.40 -9.07
N SER A 35 6.40 22.96 -8.97
CA SER A 35 5.36 23.73 -8.28
C SER A 35 5.64 23.73 -6.77
N THR A 36 5.59 24.89 -6.15
CA THR A 36 5.75 25.04 -4.69
C THR A 36 4.41 25.06 -3.93
N ASN A 37 3.32 24.95 -4.67
CA ASN A 37 1.95 24.93 -4.11
C ASN A 37 1.12 23.82 -4.78
N ASN A 38 -0.17 23.80 -4.61
CA ASN A 38 -1.06 22.77 -5.17
C ASN A 38 -1.60 23.10 -6.58
N ARG A 39 -0.86 23.86 -7.38
CA ARG A 39 -1.28 24.27 -8.74
C ARG A 39 -0.28 23.79 -9.77
N SER A 40 -0.71 22.93 -10.66
CA SER A 40 0.06 22.40 -11.78
C SER A 40 0.40 23.47 -12.86
N ALA A 41 -0.32 24.58 -12.89
CA ALA A 41 -0.01 25.74 -13.73
C ALA A 41 1.33 26.41 -13.38
N ASN A 42 1.85 26.20 -12.18
CA ASN A 42 3.11 26.78 -11.73
C ASN A 42 4.33 25.88 -12.00
N GLY A 43 4.16 24.79 -12.72
CA GLY A 43 5.19 23.80 -13.01
C GLY A 43 4.79 22.38 -12.55
N TRP A 44 5.75 21.48 -12.49
CA TRP A 44 5.53 20.12 -12.09
C TRP A 44 5.04 20.02 -10.65
N LEU A 45 3.84 19.51 -10.46
CA LEU A 45 3.22 19.26 -9.16
C LEU A 45 3.46 17.82 -8.75
N ALA A 46 4.29 17.62 -7.71
CA ALA A 46 4.60 16.32 -7.12
C ALA A 46 3.75 16.09 -5.86
N GLN A 47 2.95 15.02 -5.84
CA GLN A 47 2.04 14.74 -4.72
C GLN A 47 1.99 13.26 -4.35
N GLY A 48 1.52 13.00 -3.13
CA GLY A 48 1.28 11.65 -2.63
C GLY A 48 2.56 10.83 -2.63
N ASN A 49 2.51 9.65 -3.23
CA ASN A 49 3.66 8.77 -3.33
C ASN A 49 4.73 9.23 -4.35
N HIS A 50 4.50 10.33 -5.07
CA HIS A 50 5.49 10.98 -5.94
C HIS A 50 6.08 12.27 -5.35
N TRP A 51 5.77 12.60 -4.11
CA TRP A 51 6.17 13.88 -3.47
C TRP A 51 7.67 14.14 -3.43
N ALA A 52 8.48 13.08 -3.45
CA ALA A 52 9.94 13.16 -3.42
C ALA A 52 10.58 13.50 -4.78
N THR A 53 9.78 13.62 -5.84
CA THR A 53 10.23 14.03 -7.18
C THR A 53 10.79 15.44 -7.16
N TYR A 54 11.89 15.66 -7.88
CA TYR A 54 12.58 16.97 -7.96
C TYR A 54 13.21 17.18 -9.34
N LEU A 55 13.57 18.43 -9.63
CA LEU A 55 14.40 18.80 -10.78
C LEU A 55 15.85 18.98 -10.32
N ASP A 56 16.78 18.38 -11.07
CA ASP A 56 18.20 18.66 -11.03
C ASP A 56 18.61 19.31 -12.37
N GLY A 57 18.78 20.61 -12.37
CA GLY A 57 18.90 21.36 -13.61
C GLY A 57 17.63 21.27 -14.47
N GLN A 58 17.70 20.56 -15.60
CA GLN A 58 16.55 20.30 -16.48
C GLN A 58 16.07 18.83 -16.40
N ASP A 59 16.73 18.00 -15.62
CA ASP A 59 16.41 16.59 -15.46
C ASP A 59 15.37 16.41 -14.34
N LEU A 60 14.25 15.77 -14.66
CA LEU A 60 13.21 15.44 -13.72
C LEU A 60 13.49 14.05 -13.12
N HIS A 61 13.90 14.01 -11.86
CA HIS A 61 13.99 12.79 -11.06
C HIS A 61 12.59 12.39 -10.60
N LEU A 62 11.92 11.58 -11.40
CA LEU A 62 10.61 11.07 -11.09
C LEU A 62 10.73 9.91 -10.10
N ILE A 63 10.25 10.11 -8.88
CA ILE A 63 10.38 9.17 -7.76
C ILE A 63 9.00 8.75 -7.27
N SER A 64 8.83 7.46 -7.00
CA SER A 64 7.63 6.91 -6.37
C SER A 64 7.99 5.92 -5.28
N ASP A 65 7.23 5.91 -4.18
CA ASP A 65 7.30 4.91 -3.11
C ASP A 65 6.16 3.88 -3.16
N GLY A 66 5.49 3.75 -4.29
CA GLY A 66 4.39 2.83 -4.51
C GLY A 66 3.59 3.12 -5.78
N HIS A 67 2.38 2.54 -5.87
CA HIS A 67 1.52 2.72 -7.04
C HIS A 67 0.99 4.15 -7.17
N GLY A 68 1.28 4.79 -8.30
CA GLY A 68 0.75 6.09 -8.69
C GLY A 68 -0.51 5.96 -9.52
N ASP A 69 -1.54 5.32 -9.00
CA ASP A 69 -2.73 4.92 -9.72
C ASP A 69 -3.93 5.86 -9.59
N ASN A 70 -3.83 6.89 -8.76
CA ASN A 70 -4.90 7.85 -8.58
C ASN A 70 -4.37 9.24 -8.21
N ARG A 71 -5.16 10.26 -8.44
CA ARG A 71 -4.86 11.57 -7.87
C ARG A 71 -5.01 11.51 -6.33
N PRO A 72 -4.08 12.02 -5.58
CA PRO A 72 -2.90 12.80 -5.94
C PRO A 72 -1.57 11.99 -5.97
N ASN A 73 -1.57 10.81 -6.44
CA ASN A 73 -0.39 9.92 -6.44
C ASN A 73 0.29 9.92 -7.82
N ARG A 74 0.62 11.09 -8.31
CA ARG A 74 1.20 11.29 -9.65
C ARG A 74 1.98 12.60 -9.75
N MET A 75 2.70 12.76 -10.84
CA MET A 75 3.20 14.04 -11.33
C MET A 75 2.19 14.67 -12.25
N GLU A 76 1.99 15.97 -12.13
CA GLU A 76 1.04 16.71 -12.95
C GLU A 76 1.63 18.04 -13.42
N ILE A 77 1.28 18.45 -14.65
CA ILE A 77 1.61 19.74 -15.21
C ILE A 77 0.48 20.22 -16.12
N ASP A 78 0.17 21.50 -16.08
CA ASP A 78 -0.82 22.07 -16.98
C ASP A 78 -0.31 22.14 -18.42
N MET A 79 -1.24 22.01 -19.34
CA MET A 79 -1.00 22.24 -20.76
C MET A 79 -1.52 23.61 -21.18
N SER A 80 -0.96 24.17 -22.25
CA SER A 80 -1.44 25.39 -22.86
C SER A 80 -2.93 25.30 -23.24
N ALA A 81 -3.64 26.40 -23.10
CA ALA A 81 -5.03 26.54 -23.54
C ALA A 81 -5.23 26.35 -25.06
N ASP A 82 -4.11 26.32 -25.82
CA ASP A 82 -4.15 26.06 -27.26
C ASP A 82 -4.48 24.60 -27.62
N VAL A 83 -4.39 23.67 -26.68
CA VAL A 83 -4.77 22.27 -26.91
C VAL A 83 -6.30 22.19 -27.07
N ARG A 84 -6.75 21.61 -28.16
CA ARG A 84 -8.18 21.46 -28.48
C ARG A 84 -8.61 20.00 -28.54
N ARG A 85 -9.90 19.76 -28.43
CA ARG A 85 -10.47 18.45 -28.70
C ARG A 85 -10.06 17.95 -30.09
N ASN A 86 -9.63 16.71 -30.19
CA ASN A 86 -9.10 16.07 -31.41
C ASN A 86 -7.72 16.59 -31.85
N ASP A 87 -6.93 17.20 -30.97
CA ASP A 87 -5.53 17.50 -31.22
C ASP A 87 -4.67 16.27 -30.82
N ASP A 88 -3.90 15.76 -31.75
CA ASP A 88 -2.95 14.69 -31.46
C ASP A 88 -1.73 15.24 -30.74
N LEU A 89 -1.37 14.65 -29.63
CA LEU A 89 -0.18 15.01 -28.86
C LEU A 89 0.92 13.96 -29.03
N THR A 90 2.07 14.38 -29.50
CA THR A 90 3.27 13.56 -29.51
C THR A 90 4.08 13.85 -28.24
N ILE A 91 4.19 12.85 -27.37
CA ILE A 91 4.98 12.96 -26.14
C ILE A 91 6.39 12.47 -26.42
N LYS A 92 7.38 13.32 -26.13
CA LYS A 92 8.80 13.05 -26.31
C LYS A 92 9.54 13.27 -25.01
N PHE A 93 10.47 12.41 -24.70
CA PHE A 93 11.40 12.56 -23.58
C PHE A 93 12.60 11.64 -23.79
N ARG A 94 13.70 11.94 -23.13
CA ARG A 94 14.78 10.97 -22.86
C ARG A 94 14.55 10.40 -21.47
N ALA A 95 14.81 9.11 -21.30
CA ALA A 95 14.61 8.45 -20.02
C ALA A 95 15.85 7.62 -19.65
N ARG A 96 16.16 7.62 -18.36
CA ARG A 96 17.18 6.74 -17.76
C ARG A 96 16.61 6.08 -16.52
N TRP A 97 16.63 4.76 -16.51
CA TRP A 97 16.28 3.98 -15.32
C TRP A 97 17.34 4.17 -14.23
N VAL A 98 16.90 4.31 -12.97
CA VAL A 98 17.77 4.40 -11.79
C VAL A 98 17.55 3.21 -10.88
N ARG A 99 16.29 2.93 -10.52
CA ARG A 99 15.93 1.80 -9.66
C ARG A 99 14.45 1.42 -9.79
N GLY A 100 14.13 0.21 -9.35
CA GLY A 100 12.76 -0.26 -9.20
C GLY A 100 12.09 -0.64 -10.51
N ASN A 101 10.79 -0.49 -10.59
CA ASN A 101 9.97 -0.86 -11.74
C ASN A 101 10.23 0.08 -12.93
N PRO A 102 10.56 -0.42 -14.13
CA PRO A 102 10.89 0.40 -15.28
C PRO A 102 9.67 0.97 -16.03
N ARG A 103 8.44 0.76 -15.56
CA ARG A 103 7.23 1.18 -16.25
C ARG A 103 6.82 2.61 -15.88
N LEU A 104 6.72 3.47 -16.89
CA LEU A 104 6.17 4.82 -16.81
C LEU A 104 4.83 4.87 -17.53
N ILE A 105 3.82 5.44 -16.90
CA ILE A 105 2.50 5.69 -17.49
C ILE A 105 2.28 7.20 -17.58
N ALA A 106 1.83 7.65 -18.76
CA ALA A 106 1.51 9.05 -19.02
C ALA A 106 0.11 9.17 -19.62
N TRP A 107 -0.63 10.21 -19.25
CA TRP A 107 -1.98 10.49 -19.74
C TRP A 107 -2.36 11.97 -19.76
N THR A 108 -3.43 12.23 -20.46
CA THR A 108 -4.17 13.47 -20.31
C THR A 108 -5.35 13.30 -19.37
N TRP A 109 -5.86 14.40 -18.84
CA TRP A 109 -6.95 14.43 -17.87
C TRP A 109 -8.23 13.67 -18.31
N ASP A 110 -8.59 13.82 -19.56
CA ASP A 110 -9.78 13.21 -20.17
C ASP A 110 -9.59 11.74 -20.54
N LYS A 111 -8.43 11.14 -20.23
CA LYS A 111 -8.06 9.74 -20.55
C LYS A 111 -7.96 9.44 -22.05
N SER A 112 -8.12 10.44 -22.90
CA SER A 112 -8.07 10.26 -24.36
C SER A 112 -6.69 9.88 -24.86
N VAL A 113 -5.64 10.28 -24.13
CA VAL A 113 -4.25 9.93 -24.41
C VAL A 113 -3.65 9.20 -23.21
N ALA A 114 -3.32 7.94 -23.40
CA ALA A 114 -2.62 7.14 -22.40
C ALA A 114 -1.44 6.42 -23.06
N GLY A 115 -0.25 6.73 -22.61
CA GLY A 115 1.00 6.07 -23.02
C GLY A 115 1.55 5.19 -21.90
N SER A 116 2.09 4.04 -22.26
CA SER A 116 2.84 3.18 -21.35
C SER A 116 4.23 2.97 -21.96
N PHE A 117 5.25 3.28 -21.17
CA PHE A 117 6.63 3.26 -21.62
C PHE A 117 7.41 2.30 -20.73
N LEU A 118 8.08 1.34 -21.36
CA LEU A 118 9.05 0.48 -20.68
C LEU A 118 10.43 1.11 -20.86
N ILE A 119 11.02 1.58 -19.77
CA ILE A 119 12.34 2.18 -19.79
C ILE A 119 13.37 1.06 -19.71
N GLU A 120 14.35 1.10 -20.59
CA GLU A 120 15.40 0.09 -20.64
C GLU A 120 16.20 0.07 -19.34
N ILE A 121 16.34 -1.14 -18.77
CA ILE A 121 17.24 -1.40 -17.64
C ILE A 121 18.61 -1.73 -18.25
N PRO A 122 19.68 -1.02 -17.88
CA PRO A 122 21.00 -1.34 -18.37
C PRO A 122 21.40 -2.78 -18.04
N GLU A 123 21.94 -3.51 -19.00
CA GLU A 123 22.38 -4.92 -18.82
C GLU A 123 23.44 -5.05 -17.72
N ASN A 124 24.32 -4.06 -17.59
CA ASN A 124 25.39 -4.03 -16.61
C ASN A 124 25.12 -3.01 -15.51
N LEU A 125 24.42 -3.41 -14.46
CA LEU A 125 24.18 -2.58 -13.27
C LEU A 125 25.36 -2.53 -12.29
N GLY A 126 26.38 -3.35 -12.52
CA GLY A 126 27.61 -3.39 -11.73
C GLY A 126 28.81 -2.77 -12.46
N THR A 127 29.99 -3.06 -11.95
CA THR A 127 31.27 -2.62 -12.52
C THR A 127 32.14 -3.85 -12.87
N PRO A 128 31.73 -4.71 -13.82
CA PRO A 128 32.47 -5.92 -14.14
C PRO A 128 33.90 -5.57 -14.61
N GLY A 129 34.90 -6.27 -14.07
CA GLY A 129 36.30 -6.01 -14.35
C GLY A 129 36.90 -4.74 -13.72
N LYS A 130 36.14 -4.01 -12.91
CA LYS A 130 36.62 -2.83 -12.16
C LYS A 130 36.28 -2.95 -10.68
N ARG A 131 36.95 -2.15 -9.85
CA ARG A 131 36.58 -2.04 -8.43
C ARG A 131 35.11 -1.58 -8.33
N ASN A 132 34.31 -2.27 -7.47
CA ASN A 132 32.92 -1.89 -7.24
C ASN A 132 32.82 -0.41 -6.84
N SER A 133 31.87 0.32 -7.42
CA SER A 133 31.62 1.73 -7.12
C SER A 133 31.28 2.01 -5.66
N THR A 134 30.78 0.99 -4.93
CA THR A 134 30.47 1.05 -3.49
C THR A 134 31.61 0.53 -2.61
N PHE A 135 32.76 0.18 -3.21
CA PHE A 135 33.92 -0.29 -2.44
C PHE A 135 34.44 0.82 -1.52
N THR A 136 34.71 0.48 -0.28
CA THR A 136 35.42 1.32 0.68
C THR A 136 36.53 0.53 1.35
N VAL A 137 37.63 1.18 1.66
CA VAL A 137 38.72 0.61 2.47
C VAL A 137 38.39 0.65 3.97
N ASN A 138 37.52 1.56 4.38
CA ASN A 138 37.05 1.73 5.74
C ASN A 138 35.67 1.10 5.87
N THR A 139 35.60 -0.15 6.34
CA THR A 139 34.35 -0.88 6.46
C THR A 139 33.55 -0.33 7.64
N PRO A 140 32.30 0.14 7.43
CA PRO A 140 31.45 0.57 8.54
C PRO A 140 31.16 -0.60 9.48
N PRO A 141 30.99 -0.35 10.78
CA PRO A 141 30.53 -1.37 11.71
C PRO A 141 29.13 -1.83 11.34
N GLN A 142 28.80 -3.07 11.59
CA GLN A 142 27.47 -3.60 11.50
C GLN A 142 26.73 -3.37 12.82
N VAL A 143 25.52 -2.88 12.78
CA VAL A 143 24.66 -2.64 13.94
C VAL A 143 23.37 -3.43 13.76
N ASP A 144 23.16 -4.44 14.59
CA ASP A 144 22.03 -5.35 14.55
C ASP A 144 21.25 -5.36 15.85
N GLN A 145 20.13 -6.08 15.87
CA GLN A 145 19.34 -6.38 17.05
C GLN A 145 19.01 -5.15 17.91
N LEU A 146 18.79 -4.00 17.25
CA LEU A 146 18.34 -2.81 17.96
C LEU A 146 17.05 -3.10 18.72
N LEU A 147 17.07 -2.80 20.03
CA LEU A 147 15.90 -2.98 20.90
C LEU A 147 15.87 -1.87 21.96
N HIS A 148 14.69 -1.47 22.38
CA HIS A 148 14.49 -0.69 23.59
C HIS A 148 13.59 -1.43 24.59
N SER A 149 13.83 -1.27 25.85
CA SER A 149 13.09 -1.91 26.94
C SER A 149 12.86 -0.95 28.10
N PRO A 150 11.63 -0.87 28.64
CA PRO A 150 10.40 -1.53 28.22
C PRO A 150 9.91 -1.09 26.83
N ALA A 151 9.18 -1.96 26.12
CA ALA A 151 8.63 -1.62 24.80
C ALA A 151 7.68 -0.42 24.82
N VAL A 152 6.92 -0.28 25.91
CA VAL A 152 6.09 0.90 26.22
C VAL A 152 6.40 1.30 27.66
N PRO A 153 7.36 2.22 27.88
CA PRO A 153 7.74 2.68 29.21
C PRO A 153 6.62 3.52 29.84
N THR A 154 6.50 3.42 31.17
CA THR A 154 5.72 4.36 31.97
C THR A 154 6.57 5.61 32.30
N SER A 155 5.92 6.65 32.81
CA SER A 155 6.60 7.87 33.24
C SER A 155 7.57 7.69 34.42
N SER A 156 7.51 6.56 35.13
CA SER A 156 8.46 6.21 36.21
C SER A 156 9.67 5.42 35.73
N GLN A 157 9.65 4.89 34.50
CA GLN A 157 10.68 3.98 33.98
C GLN A 157 11.72 4.71 33.12
N SER A 158 12.97 4.29 33.22
CA SER A 158 14.03 4.60 32.27
C SER A 158 13.93 3.62 31.09
N VAL A 159 14.49 4.00 29.94
CA VAL A 159 14.50 3.17 28.74
C VAL A 159 15.92 2.69 28.45
N ARG A 160 16.14 1.39 28.50
CA ARG A 160 17.39 0.75 28.09
C ARG A 160 17.33 0.51 26.58
N VAL A 161 18.34 0.99 25.87
CA VAL A 161 18.53 0.75 24.44
C VAL A 161 19.73 -0.17 24.27
N THR A 162 19.55 -1.27 23.56
CA THR A 162 20.59 -2.26 23.26
C THR A 162 20.75 -2.41 21.75
N ALA A 163 21.97 -2.70 21.31
CA ALA A 163 22.27 -3.07 19.93
C ALA A 163 23.51 -3.96 19.89
N ARG A 164 23.50 -4.96 19.02
CA ARG A 164 24.70 -5.76 18.75
C ARG A 164 25.56 -5.06 17.71
N ILE A 165 26.82 -4.87 18.02
CA ILE A 165 27.80 -4.24 17.14
C ILE A 165 28.87 -5.24 16.76
N THR A 166 29.11 -5.38 15.46
CA THR A 166 30.21 -6.16 14.91
C THR A 166 31.05 -5.25 14.03
N SER A 167 32.35 -5.21 14.25
CA SER A 167 33.26 -4.35 13.49
C SER A 167 34.57 -5.07 13.21
N ALA A 168 35.09 -4.91 11.99
CA ALA A 168 36.44 -5.37 11.64
C ALA A 168 37.52 -4.43 12.20
N ASP A 169 37.22 -3.13 12.24
CA ASP A 169 38.11 -2.10 12.78
C ASP A 169 37.74 -1.77 14.25
N PRO A 170 38.67 -1.31 15.07
CA PRO A 170 38.38 -0.83 16.42
C PRO A 170 37.31 0.27 16.42
N LEU A 171 36.41 0.20 17.39
CA LEU A 171 35.35 1.19 17.56
C LEU A 171 35.86 2.41 18.33
N SER A 172 35.69 3.60 17.79
CA SER A 172 35.95 4.85 18.49
C SER A 172 34.79 5.29 19.40
N SER A 173 33.54 4.97 18.99
CA SER A 173 32.38 5.29 19.80
C SER A 173 31.12 4.50 19.37
N VAL A 174 30.29 4.16 20.35
CA VAL A 174 28.93 3.68 20.15
C VAL A 174 28.01 4.55 20.99
N SER A 175 26.95 5.05 20.38
CA SER A 175 26.02 5.96 21.07
C SER A 175 24.59 5.81 20.60
N VAL A 176 23.63 6.00 21.50
CA VAL A 176 22.26 6.25 21.14
C VAL A 176 22.01 7.75 20.99
N ARG A 177 21.55 8.15 19.83
CA ARG A 177 21.11 9.51 19.52
C ARG A 177 19.61 9.57 19.75
N HIS A 178 19.15 10.52 20.56
CA HIS A 178 17.73 10.61 20.91
C HIS A 178 17.24 12.04 21.02
N ARG A 179 15.95 12.25 20.84
CA ARG A 179 15.27 13.53 21.06
C ARG A 179 13.80 13.35 21.38
N ALA A 180 13.21 14.33 22.06
CA ALA A 180 11.77 14.42 22.14
C ALA A 180 11.18 14.67 20.74
N ASP A 181 10.15 13.95 20.41
CA ASP A 181 9.42 14.17 19.17
C ASP A 181 8.65 15.49 19.19
N SER A 182 8.52 16.13 18.03
CA SER A 182 7.83 17.40 17.87
C SER A 182 7.19 17.55 16.49
N SER A 183 6.13 18.35 16.39
CA SER A 183 5.40 18.60 15.16
C SER A 183 6.23 19.26 14.03
N ASN A 184 7.37 19.86 14.38
CA ASN A 184 8.26 20.49 13.40
C ASN A 184 9.48 19.63 13.06
N ASN A 185 9.68 18.52 13.79
CA ASN A 185 10.84 17.62 13.63
C ASN A 185 12.21 18.33 13.78
N THR A 186 12.27 19.45 14.54
CA THR A 186 13.42 20.36 14.63
C THR A 186 14.20 20.26 15.94
N GLY A 187 13.81 19.38 16.85
CA GLY A 187 14.50 19.19 18.12
C GLY A 187 15.95 18.72 17.93
N SER A 188 16.87 19.27 18.74
CA SER A 188 18.29 18.86 18.72
C SER A 188 18.45 17.41 19.19
N TRP A 189 19.30 16.67 18.52
CA TRP A 189 19.69 15.32 18.93
C TRP A 189 20.63 15.36 20.11
N LYS A 190 20.27 14.66 21.18
CA LYS A 190 21.14 14.38 22.33
C LYS A 190 21.89 13.09 22.09
N THR A 191 23.06 12.96 22.71
CA THR A 191 23.92 11.79 22.61
C THR A 191 24.04 11.12 23.98
N LYS A 192 23.84 9.80 24.00
CA LYS A 192 24.12 8.98 25.18
C LYS A 192 25.07 7.87 24.78
N THR A 193 26.25 7.80 25.44
CA THR A 193 27.21 6.72 25.18
C THR A 193 26.62 5.38 25.57
N MET A 194 26.92 4.36 24.76
CA MET A 194 26.60 2.96 25.01
C MET A 194 27.86 2.18 25.34
N TYR A 195 27.74 1.18 26.18
CA TYR A 195 28.85 0.42 26.76
C TYR A 195 28.63 -1.09 26.54
N ASP A 196 29.76 -1.82 26.48
CA ASP A 196 29.85 -3.28 26.44
C ASP A 196 30.91 -3.71 27.45
N ASP A 197 30.68 -3.37 28.74
CA ASP A 197 31.66 -3.54 29.83
C ASP A 197 31.09 -4.25 31.06
N GLY A 198 29.88 -4.75 30.97
CA GLY A 198 29.19 -5.48 32.04
C GLY A 198 28.78 -4.63 33.24
N SER A 199 28.77 -3.28 33.13
CA SER A 199 28.47 -2.42 34.29
C SER A 199 27.79 -1.10 33.94
N ARG A 200 28.33 -0.34 33.00
CA ARG A 200 27.83 0.98 32.65
C ARG A 200 26.64 0.92 31.70
N GLY A 201 25.79 1.94 31.74
CA GLY A 201 24.67 2.09 30.85
C GLY A 201 23.55 1.03 31.01
N GLY A 202 23.69 0.12 31.99
CA GLY A 202 22.78 -1.04 32.16
C GLY A 202 23.23 -2.27 31.38
N ASP A 203 24.49 -2.27 30.95
CA ASP A 203 25.12 -3.44 30.36
C ASP A 203 25.32 -4.54 31.41
N GLU A 204 25.10 -5.81 31.05
CA GLU A 204 25.11 -6.93 31.98
C GLU A 204 26.28 -7.90 31.74
N VAL A 205 26.84 -7.93 30.52
CA VAL A 205 27.88 -8.88 30.15
C VAL A 205 28.97 -8.20 29.31
N ALA A 206 30.16 -8.07 29.89
CA ALA A 206 31.28 -7.45 29.21
C ALA A 206 31.77 -8.22 28.00
N GLY A 207 31.97 -7.54 26.87
CA GLY A 207 32.60 -8.06 25.67
C GLY A 207 31.76 -9.05 24.87
N ASP A 208 30.44 -9.07 25.09
CA ASP A 208 29.53 -9.93 24.30
C ASP A 208 29.07 -9.31 22.97
N GLY A 209 29.52 -8.07 22.70
CA GLY A 209 29.18 -7.31 21.51
C GLY A 209 27.82 -6.61 21.57
N VAL A 210 27.10 -6.69 22.70
CA VAL A 210 25.83 -6.01 22.91
C VAL A 210 26.05 -4.72 23.68
N PHE A 211 26.09 -3.62 22.98
CA PHE A 211 26.23 -2.30 23.60
C PHE A 211 24.91 -1.81 24.19
N THR A 212 24.97 -1.27 25.39
CA THR A 212 23.81 -0.82 26.17
C THR A 212 23.93 0.64 26.61
N GLY A 213 22.82 1.40 26.46
CA GLY A 213 22.70 2.76 26.96
C GLY A 213 21.33 3.02 27.56
N THR A 214 21.29 3.68 28.74
CA THR A 214 20.04 3.98 29.45
C THR A 214 19.64 5.44 29.29
N LEU A 215 18.43 5.65 28.74
CA LEU A 215 17.79 6.96 28.61
C LEU A 215 16.94 7.22 29.85
N THR A 216 17.26 8.27 30.58
CA THR A 216 16.56 8.70 31.80
C THR A 216 15.68 9.92 31.60
N GLU A 217 15.69 10.45 30.39
CA GLU A 217 14.94 11.63 29.95
C GLU A 217 13.61 11.27 29.30
N HIS A 218 12.80 12.28 28.99
CA HIS A 218 11.57 12.14 28.19
C HIS A 218 10.48 11.26 28.82
N ARG A 219 10.34 11.27 30.14
CA ARG A 219 9.43 10.42 30.92
C ARG A 219 7.98 10.93 31.02
N THR A 220 7.63 12.03 30.38
CA THR A 220 6.26 12.56 30.45
C THR A 220 5.29 11.61 29.75
N ASN A 221 4.19 11.25 30.41
CA ASN A 221 3.14 10.45 29.82
C ASN A 221 2.63 11.06 28.50
N GLY A 222 2.52 10.25 27.45
CA GLY A 222 2.18 10.68 26.08
C GLY A 222 3.38 11.18 25.27
N ARG A 223 4.56 11.32 25.86
CA ARG A 223 5.76 11.75 25.12
C ARG A 223 6.19 10.67 24.14
N ARG A 224 6.37 11.05 22.89
CA ARG A 224 7.06 10.26 21.88
C ARG A 224 8.52 10.64 21.84
N VAL A 225 9.35 9.65 21.57
CA VAL A 225 10.81 9.82 21.51
C VAL A 225 11.31 9.19 20.22
N GLN A 226 12.13 9.95 19.50
CA GLN A 226 12.86 9.47 18.34
C GLN A 226 14.26 9.07 18.77
N PHE A 227 14.77 7.94 18.27
CA PHE A 227 16.13 7.51 18.57
C PHE A 227 16.72 6.65 17.44
N TYR A 228 18.05 6.58 17.40
CA TYR A 228 18.83 5.64 16.59
C TYR A 228 20.17 5.38 17.27
N VAL A 229 20.79 4.24 16.98
CA VAL A 229 22.14 3.92 17.43
C VAL A 229 23.12 4.27 16.32
N GLU A 230 24.22 4.92 16.66
CA GLU A 230 25.33 5.26 15.79
C GLU A 230 26.59 4.60 16.32
N ALA A 231 27.25 3.80 15.48
CA ALA A 231 28.56 3.23 15.77
C ALA A 231 29.60 3.79 14.79
N ARG A 232 30.78 4.12 15.31
CA ARG A 232 31.89 4.73 14.56
C ARG A 232 33.18 3.98 14.83
N THR A 233 33.93 3.71 13.77
CA THR A 233 35.30 3.15 13.87
C THR A 233 36.33 4.24 14.10
N GLU A 234 37.53 3.87 14.55
CA GLU A 234 38.69 4.77 14.63
C GLU A 234 39.11 5.32 13.27
N THR A 235 38.85 4.55 12.19
CA THR A 235 39.08 4.97 10.81
C THR A 235 38.04 5.95 10.27
N GLY A 236 37.02 6.31 11.10
CA GLY A 236 35.99 7.29 10.79
C GLY A 236 34.77 6.74 10.03
N ALA A 237 34.72 5.44 9.75
CA ALA A 237 33.52 4.83 9.14
C ALA A 237 32.35 4.81 10.13
N VAL A 238 31.14 5.08 9.65
CA VAL A 238 29.95 5.25 10.48
C VAL A 238 28.80 4.42 9.95
N TYR A 239 28.07 3.77 10.85
CA TYR A 239 26.78 3.16 10.56
C TYR A 239 25.73 3.53 11.60
N SER A 240 24.49 3.65 11.15
CA SER A 240 23.35 3.93 12.01
C SER A 240 22.28 2.83 11.89
N GLN A 241 21.64 2.50 13.01
CA GLN A 241 20.49 1.60 13.06
C GLN A 241 19.35 2.27 13.84
N PRO A 242 18.16 2.46 13.24
CA PRO A 242 17.78 2.07 11.85
C PRO A 242 18.65 2.74 10.79
N LYS A 243 18.81 2.05 9.64
CA LYS A 243 19.75 2.41 8.55
C LYS A 243 19.71 3.89 8.12
N TRP A 244 18.57 4.53 8.18
CA TRP A 244 18.38 5.91 7.74
C TRP A 244 18.66 6.94 8.87
N GLY A 245 19.07 6.48 10.07
CA GLY A 245 19.40 7.33 11.20
C GLY A 245 18.34 8.40 11.48
N PRO A 246 18.72 9.70 11.48
CA PRO A 246 17.79 10.78 11.77
C PRO A 246 16.66 10.96 10.73
N GLY A 247 16.82 10.44 9.51
CA GLY A 247 15.82 10.53 8.44
C GLY A 247 14.61 9.62 8.67
N ARG A 248 14.83 8.43 9.26
CA ARG A 248 13.77 7.48 9.64
C ARG A 248 14.12 6.83 10.99
N PRO A 249 14.05 7.57 12.10
CA PRO A 249 14.44 7.07 13.40
C PRO A 249 13.47 6.00 13.91
N ALA A 250 13.93 5.18 14.84
CA ALA A 250 13.08 4.38 15.70
C ALA A 250 12.26 5.29 16.63
N LEU A 251 11.09 4.80 17.04
CA LEU A 251 10.16 5.55 17.88
C LEU A 251 9.72 4.70 19.07
N TYR A 252 9.58 5.32 20.24
CA TYR A 252 8.77 4.79 21.33
C TYR A 252 7.85 5.85 21.90
N VAL A 253 6.87 5.44 22.68
CA VAL A 253 5.95 6.33 23.38
C VAL A 253 5.89 5.98 24.85
N VAL A 254 5.85 6.98 25.72
CA VAL A 254 5.62 6.83 27.16
C VAL A 254 4.11 6.75 27.40
N ASP A 255 3.62 5.64 27.95
CA ASP A 255 2.21 5.46 28.27
C ASP A 255 2.05 4.74 29.62
N ASN A 256 1.36 5.40 30.56
CA ASN A 256 1.10 4.83 31.87
C ASN A 256 -0.03 3.79 31.87
N ARG A 257 -0.78 3.71 30.78
CA ARG A 257 -1.85 2.72 30.62
C ARG A 257 -1.28 1.40 30.11
N LYS A 258 -1.83 0.31 30.61
CA LYS A 258 -1.58 -1.03 30.05
C LYS A 258 -2.86 -1.59 29.46
N PRO A 259 -2.80 -2.26 28.33
CA PRO A 259 -3.97 -2.95 27.77
C PRO A 259 -4.51 -3.96 28.79
N LYS A 260 -5.82 -3.94 29.01
CA LYS A 260 -6.55 -4.97 29.77
C LYS A 260 -7.47 -5.68 28.76
N THR A 261 -6.94 -6.67 28.07
CA THR A 261 -7.65 -7.36 26.99
C THR A 261 -7.03 -8.73 26.77
N ASP A 262 -7.87 -9.69 26.39
CA ASP A 262 -7.43 -11.01 25.92
C ASP A 262 -7.10 -11.00 24.42
N LEU A 263 -7.47 -9.93 23.72
CA LEU A 263 -7.09 -9.73 22.32
C LEU A 263 -5.60 -9.37 22.21
N ARG A 264 -5.00 -9.70 21.08
CA ARG A 264 -3.67 -9.20 20.74
C ARG A 264 -3.67 -7.68 20.75
N SER A 265 -2.87 -7.07 21.60
CA SER A 265 -2.69 -5.62 21.58
C SER A 265 -1.70 -5.22 20.51
N VAL A 266 -2.03 -4.16 19.78
CA VAL A 266 -1.20 -3.56 18.74
C VAL A 266 -1.09 -2.07 19.00
N ARG A 267 0.14 -1.60 19.06
CA ARG A 267 0.44 -0.16 19.16
C ARG A 267 1.25 0.28 17.95
N LEU A 268 0.82 1.37 17.33
CA LEU A 268 1.52 2.04 16.25
C LEU A 268 2.04 3.37 16.77
N VAL A 269 3.37 3.54 16.79
CA VAL A 269 4.00 4.78 17.19
C VAL A 269 4.45 5.54 15.94
N VAL A 270 3.89 6.74 15.76
CA VAL A 270 4.13 7.61 14.61
C VAL A 270 4.53 8.99 15.11
N SER A 271 5.48 9.63 14.46
CA SER A 271 5.93 10.98 14.87
C SER A 271 4.83 12.02 14.78
N ASP A 272 4.92 13.10 15.55
CA ASP A 272 3.99 14.23 15.47
C ASP A 272 3.99 14.88 14.09
N TYR A 273 5.16 14.94 13.47
CA TYR A 273 5.31 15.45 12.12
C TYR A 273 4.52 14.61 11.11
N ASP A 274 4.71 13.28 11.14
CA ASP A 274 4.03 12.35 10.22
C ASP A 274 2.54 12.24 10.54
N MET A 275 2.13 12.28 11.81
CA MET A 275 0.72 12.36 12.19
C MET A 275 0.06 13.62 11.67
N GLY A 276 0.75 14.76 11.70
CA GLY A 276 0.30 16.00 11.07
C GLY A 276 0.08 15.84 9.56
N ALA A 277 0.95 15.12 8.88
CA ALA A 277 0.84 14.82 7.44
C ALA A 277 -0.28 13.80 7.15
N VAL A 278 -0.39 12.73 7.93
CA VAL A 278 -1.47 11.73 7.82
C VAL A 278 -2.85 12.35 8.05
N SER A 279 -2.93 13.27 9.02
CA SER A 279 -4.17 13.97 9.39
C SER A 279 -4.50 15.13 8.46
N SER A 280 -3.66 15.44 7.49
CA SER A 280 -3.64 16.70 6.74
C SER A 280 -4.76 16.85 5.71
N GLY A 281 -5.74 15.96 5.67
CA GLY A 281 -6.94 16.22 4.86
C GLY A 281 -7.51 17.64 5.05
N GLY A 282 -7.01 18.39 6.02
CA GLY A 282 -7.37 19.78 6.34
C GLY A 282 -6.23 20.75 6.66
N SER A 283 -5.01 20.28 6.98
CA SER A 283 -3.90 21.17 7.35
C SER A 283 -3.19 21.76 6.14
N SER A 284 -3.07 23.09 6.07
CA SER A 284 -2.40 23.80 4.97
C SER A 284 -0.93 23.44 4.79
N LYS A 285 -0.24 23.05 5.88
CA LYS A 285 1.21 22.78 5.90
C LYS A 285 1.65 21.58 5.04
N TYR A 286 0.82 20.53 4.96
CA TYR A 286 1.17 19.29 4.25
C TYR A 286 0.25 19.01 3.06
N LYS A 287 -0.83 19.77 2.91
CA LYS A 287 -1.91 19.51 1.95
C LYS A 287 -1.43 19.41 0.50
N HIS A 288 -0.42 20.19 0.13
CA HIS A 288 0.12 20.17 -1.23
C HIS A 288 0.96 18.91 -1.51
N LYS A 289 1.66 18.36 -0.49
CA LYS A 289 2.49 17.14 -0.63
C LYS A 289 1.67 15.88 -0.41
N PHE A 290 0.83 15.87 0.64
CA PHE A 290 0.07 14.71 1.07
C PHE A 290 -1.43 15.02 1.18
N PRO A 291 -2.13 15.20 0.05
CA PRO A 291 -3.57 15.36 0.06
C PRO A 291 -4.27 14.13 0.65
N ARG A 292 -5.55 14.26 0.96
CA ARG A 292 -6.36 13.23 1.64
C ARG A 292 -6.25 11.82 1.00
N LEU A 293 -6.13 11.75 -0.33
CA LEU A 293 -6.03 10.48 -1.06
C LEU A 293 -4.58 10.03 -1.31
N SER A 294 -3.60 10.65 -0.67
CA SER A 294 -2.19 10.24 -0.76
C SER A 294 -2.01 8.78 -0.35
N ASN A 295 -1.25 8.04 -1.14
CA ASN A 295 -0.83 6.67 -0.84
C ASN A 295 0.59 6.58 -0.27
N HIS A 296 1.21 7.72 0.04
CA HIS A 296 2.50 7.76 0.70
C HIS A 296 2.47 7.06 2.05
N TYR A 297 3.50 6.29 2.34
CA TYR A 297 3.68 5.60 3.60
C TYR A 297 4.63 6.37 4.53
N PHE A 298 4.22 6.56 5.76
CA PHE A 298 4.97 7.26 6.80
C PHE A 298 5.70 6.27 7.70
N ASN A 299 6.82 6.71 8.27
CA ASN A 299 7.60 5.91 9.22
C ASN A 299 6.83 5.63 10.50
N ALA A 300 6.95 4.40 11.00
CA ALA A 300 6.31 4.00 12.25
C ALA A 300 7.12 2.93 12.99
N THR A 301 6.90 2.84 14.30
CA THR A 301 7.26 1.68 15.11
C THR A 301 5.99 0.89 15.44
N PHE A 302 6.02 -0.39 15.18
CA PHE A 302 4.93 -1.32 15.49
C PHE A 302 5.30 -2.12 16.73
N ILE A 303 4.37 -2.22 17.69
CA ILE A 303 4.56 -2.97 18.94
C ILE A 303 3.37 -3.91 19.13
N SER A 304 3.63 -5.22 19.25
CA SER A 304 2.61 -6.23 19.53
C SER A 304 2.75 -6.74 20.95
N ASN A 305 1.61 -6.86 21.64
CA ASN A 305 1.51 -7.35 23.02
C ASN A 305 2.46 -6.64 24.00
N GLU A 306 2.74 -5.35 23.73
CA GLU A 306 3.65 -4.50 24.53
C GLU A 306 5.07 -5.12 24.70
N LYS A 307 5.49 -5.98 23.76
CA LYS A 307 6.75 -6.75 23.83
C LYS A 307 7.48 -6.86 22.50
N ASP A 308 6.80 -7.25 21.43
CA ASP A 308 7.41 -7.48 20.12
C ASP A 308 7.45 -6.18 19.32
N ILE A 309 8.65 -5.64 19.17
CA ILE A 309 8.88 -4.33 18.56
C ILE A 309 9.44 -4.49 17.15
N ARG A 310 8.88 -3.74 16.19
CA ARG A 310 9.40 -3.59 14.82
C ARG A 310 9.57 -2.13 14.49
N TYR A 311 10.79 -1.70 14.24
CA TYR A 311 11.10 -0.36 13.78
C TYR A 311 11.03 -0.25 12.27
N ASN A 312 10.95 0.97 11.77
CA ASN A 312 10.84 1.28 10.36
C ASN A 312 9.73 0.51 9.63
N CYS A 313 8.66 0.19 10.34
CA CYS A 313 7.40 -0.12 9.69
C CYS A 313 6.88 1.12 8.95
N GLU A 314 6.03 0.89 7.99
CA GLU A 314 5.42 1.95 7.21
C GLU A 314 3.91 1.93 7.40
N THR A 315 3.31 3.11 7.54
CA THR A 315 1.86 3.24 7.74
C THR A 315 1.24 4.33 6.90
N ARG A 316 -0.02 4.16 6.52
CA ARG A 316 -0.84 5.18 5.87
C ARG A 316 -2.33 4.97 6.10
N ASN A 317 -3.13 6.02 5.91
CA ASN A 317 -4.59 5.88 5.83
C ASN A 317 -5.01 5.04 4.62
N SER A 318 -6.15 4.35 4.74
CA SER A 318 -6.81 3.63 3.67
C SER A 318 -8.27 4.09 3.50
N GLY A 319 -8.92 3.60 2.44
CA GLY A 319 -10.30 3.92 2.10
C GLY A 319 -10.43 4.70 0.80
N SER A 320 -11.66 4.80 0.33
CA SER A 320 -12.09 5.57 -0.84
C SER A 320 -12.20 7.06 -0.53
N PRO A 321 -12.51 7.94 -1.50
CA PRO A 321 -12.77 9.35 -1.23
C PRO A 321 -13.86 9.61 -0.19
N TRP A 322 -14.81 8.70 -0.05
CA TRP A 322 -15.92 8.81 0.91
C TRP A 322 -15.55 8.33 2.31
N THR A 323 -14.66 7.37 2.42
CA THR A 323 -14.36 6.64 3.67
C THR A 323 -12.96 6.89 4.22
N ARG A 324 -12.02 7.42 3.42
CA ARG A 324 -10.67 7.71 3.89
C ARG A 324 -10.72 8.83 4.93
N GLY A 325 -10.61 8.42 6.18
CA GLY A 325 -10.61 9.32 7.33
C GLY A 325 -9.24 9.95 7.57
N ASN A 326 -9.19 10.74 8.63
CA ASN A 326 -7.98 11.27 9.23
C ASN A 326 -7.59 10.38 10.42
N HIS A 327 -6.39 10.58 10.96
CA HIS A 327 -5.95 10.01 12.23
C HIS A 327 -5.77 8.48 12.28
N LEU A 328 -5.53 7.83 11.15
CA LEU A 328 -5.27 6.38 11.10
C LEU A 328 -6.41 5.51 11.69
N ASN A 329 -7.66 5.94 11.55
CA ASN A 329 -8.81 5.13 11.95
C ASN A 329 -8.91 3.85 11.13
N ARG A 330 -8.54 3.93 9.85
CA ARG A 330 -8.39 2.83 8.90
C ARG A 330 -7.07 2.97 8.19
N GLY A 331 -6.38 1.89 7.98
CA GLY A 331 -5.08 2.03 7.37
C GLY A 331 -4.46 0.75 6.87
N LYS A 332 -3.21 0.92 6.47
CA LYS A 332 -2.33 -0.17 6.08
C LYS A 332 -1.00 0.02 6.76
N TRP A 333 -0.38 -1.08 7.10
CA TRP A 333 1.03 -1.11 7.47
C TRP A 333 1.81 -2.08 6.58
N LYS A 334 3.08 -1.77 6.42
CA LYS A 334 4.08 -2.67 5.86
C LYS A 334 5.10 -2.96 6.95
N MET A 335 5.48 -4.22 7.07
CA MET A 335 6.55 -4.66 7.95
C MET A 335 7.90 -4.55 7.24
N PRO A 336 9.02 -4.46 7.96
CA PRO A 336 10.33 -4.69 7.37
C PRO A 336 10.39 -6.09 6.74
N ASN A 337 11.08 -6.22 5.59
CA ASN A 337 11.14 -7.48 4.86
C ASN A 337 11.79 -8.61 5.66
N ASP A 338 12.76 -8.27 6.50
CA ASP A 338 13.51 -9.18 7.39
C ASP A 338 12.77 -9.50 8.69
N ARG A 339 11.69 -8.75 9.02
CA ARG A 339 10.90 -8.91 10.24
C ARG A 339 9.41 -8.87 10.00
N ARG A 340 8.92 -9.74 9.13
CA ARG A 340 7.49 -9.88 8.81
C ARG A 340 6.66 -10.23 10.05
N LEU A 341 5.42 -9.80 10.10
CA LEU A 341 4.49 -10.19 11.14
C LEU A 341 3.75 -11.47 10.72
N ARG A 342 4.02 -12.58 11.40
CA ARG A 342 3.40 -13.89 11.06
C ARG A 342 3.56 -14.26 9.57
N GLY A 343 4.75 -14.02 9.02
CA GLY A 343 5.07 -14.23 7.62
C GLY A 343 4.55 -13.18 6.66
N LYS A 344 3.75 -12.21 7.11
CA LYS A 344 3.13 -11.20 6.25
C LYS A 344 3.90 -9.90 6.19
N TYR A 345 4.09 -9.41 4.96
CA TYR A 345 4.70 -8.12 4.68
C TYR A 345 3.73 -6.95 4.82
N LYS A 346 2.48 -7.13 4.35
CA LYS A 346 1.44 -6.09 4.40
C LYS A 346 0.22 -6.59 5.16
N LEU A 347 -0.36 -5.69 5.94
CA LEU A 347 -1.63 -5.89 6.61
C LEU A 347 -2.46 -4.62 6.52
N SER A 348 -3.77 -4.75 6.69
CA SER A 348 -4.70 -3.63 6.78
C SER A 348 -5.42 -3.70 8.11
N TRP A 349 -5.93 -2.57 8.58
CA TRP A 349 -6.86 -2.55 9.70
C TRP A 349 -8.06 -1.68 9.37
N ASP A 350 -9.19 -2.01 9.96
CA ASP A 350 -10.44 -1.29 9.79
C ASP A 350 -11.18 -1.08 11.11
N ASP A 351 -12.01 -0.03 11.16
CA ASP A 351 -12.87 0.23 12.30
C ASP A 351 -14.21 -0.52 12.16
N ASP A 352 -14.82 -0.87 13.29
CA ASP A 352 -16.14 -1.50 13.33
C ASP A 352 -17.29 -0.47 13.40
N ALA A 353 -17.09 0.70 12.84
CA ALA A 353 -18.16 1.68 12.79
C ALA A 353 -19.40 1.09 12.09
N ASN A 354 -20.52 1.06 12.81
CA ASN A 354 -21.80 0.51 12.33
C ASN A 354 -21.78 -0.98 11.95
N GLY A 355 -21.01 -1.81 12.63
CA GLY A 355 -20.94 -3.27 12.40
C GLY A 355 -20.28 -3.69 11.08
N ARG A 356 -19.43 -2.86 10.50
CA ARG A 356 -18.76 -3.12 9.21
C ARG A 356 -17.82 -4.30 9.27
N VAL A 357 -17.04 -4.39 10.34
CA VAL A 357 -16.10 -5.49 10.54
C VAL A 357 -16.86 -6.82 10.67
N SER A 358 -17.93 -6.84 11.45
CA SER A 358 -18.76 -8.04 11.61
C SER A 358 -19.34 -8.53 10.29
N ARG A 359 -19.83 -7.61 9.43
CA ARG A 359 -20.31 -7.96 8.09
C ARG A 359 -19.21 -8.55 7.21
N ASN A 360 -18.06 -7.92 7.18
CA ASN A 360 -16.90 -8.42 6.43
C ASN A 360 -16.44 -9.80 6.91
N ARG A 361 -16.41 -10.02 8.23
CA ARG A 361 -16.01 -11.31 8.83
C ARG A 361 -17.01 -12.40 8.51
N LEU A 362 -18.31 -12.11 8.66
CA LEU A 362 -19.37 -13.08 8.36
C LEU A 362 -19.34 -13.47 6.87
N THR A 363 -19.16 -12.53 5.98
CA THR A 363 -19.04 -12.80 4.54
C THR A 363 -17.84 -13.70 4.23
N ARG A 364 -16.68 -13.44 4.83
CA ARG A 364 -15.50 -14.31 4.65
C ARG A 364 -15.75 -15.71 5.20
N TYR A 365 -16.44 -15.83 6.31
CA TYR A 365 -16.79 -17.14 6.87
C TYR A 365 -17.73 -17.93 5.96
N MET A 366 -18.76 -17.28 5.40
CA MET A 366 -19.66 -17.91 4.43
C MET A 366 -18.89 -18.39 3.18
N LEU A 367 -17.99 -17.58 2.66
CA LEU A 367 -17.13 -17.96 1.53
C LEU A 367 -16.22 -19.14 1.89
N TYR A 368 -15.62 -19.13 3.07
CA TYR A 368 -14.79 -20.23 3.58
C TYR A 368 -15.57 -21.54 3.69
N LEU A 369 -16.80 -21.50 4.23
CA LEU A 369 -17.67 -22.67 4.32
C LEU A 369 -18.00 -23.28 2.95
N MET A 370 -18.06 -22.44 1.92
CA MET A 370 -18.31 -22.87 0.53
C MET A 370 -17.01 -23.26 -0.21
N GLY A 371 -15.87 -23.36 0.47
CA GLY A 371 -14.59 -23.76 -0.13
C GLY A 371 -13.91 -22.68 -0.96
N HIS A 372 -14.28 -21.40 -0.76
CA HIS A 372 -13.61 -20.28 -1.41
C HIS A 372 -12.43 -19.78 -0.58
N VAL A 373 -11.36 -19.35 -1.25
CA VAL A 373 -10.20 -18.76 -0.56
C VAL A 373 -10.56 -17.40 0.05
N VAL A 374 -10.11 -17.18 1.28
CA VAL A 374 -10.43 -15.96 2.04
C VAL A 374 -9.21 -15.37 2.72
N ASN A 375 -9.29 -14.08 3.02
CA ASN A 375 -8.27 -13.35 3.76
C ASN A 375 -8.23 -13.80 5.23
N GLU A 376 -7.05 -14.00 5.77
CA GLU A 376 -6.89 -14.13 7.22
C GLU A 376 -7.22 -12.81 7.91
N ASN A 377 -7.88 -12.91 9.06
CA ASN A 377 -8.26 -11.74 9.84
C ASN A 377 -8.35 -12.09 11.34
N GLU A 378 -8.16 -11.09 12.17
CA GLU A 378 -8.38 -11.20 13.60
C GLU A 378 -8.82 -9.86 14.21
N MET A 379 -9.48 -9.93 15.35
CA MET A 379 -9.75 -8.74 16.16
C MET A 379 -8.52 -8.40 16.99
N ILE A 380 -8.17 -7.12 17.02
CA ILE A 380 -7.05 -6.59 17.77
C ILE A 380 -7.46 -5.40 18.64
N TRP A 381 -6.71 -5.20 19.72
CA TRP A 381 -6.82 -4.02 20.56
C TRP A 381 -5.79 -2.98 20.11
N PHE A 382 -6.23 -2.02 19.33
CA PHE A 382 -5.37 -1.11 18.58
C PHE A 382 -5.22 0.25 19.24
N THR A 383 -3.98 0.75 19.30
CA THR A 383 -3.63 2.06 19.85
C THR A 383 -2.69 2.80 18.89
N VAL A 384 -2.98 4.06 18.59
CA VAL A 384 -2.04 4.96 17.90
C VAL A 384 -1.41 5.86 18.92
N ASN A 385 -0.08 5.85 19.02
CA ASN A 385 0.67 6.59 20.02
C ASN A 385 0.17 6.27 21.45
N ASN A 386 -0.35 7.28 22.15
CA ASN A 386 -1.02 7.12 23.43
C ASN A 386 -2.52 7.50 23.37
N SER A 387 -3.18 7.31 22.22
CA SER A 387 -4.63 7.46 22.14
C SER A 387 -5.36 6.40 22.98
N SER A 388 -6.64 6.59 23.21
CA SER A 388 -7.47 5.53 23.79
C SER A 388 -7.48 4.31 22.89
N PRO A 389 -7.25 3.11 23.44
CA PRO A 389 -7.30 1.89 22.66
C PRO A 389 -8.70 1.65 22.08
N GLN A 390 -8.74 1.04 20.91
CA GLN A 390 -9.99 0.73 20.22
C GLN A 390 -9.90 -0.67 19.59
N MET A 391 -11.02 -1.36 19.57
CA MET A 391 -11.13 -2.62 18.85
C MET A 391 -11.08 -2.36 17.33
N ARG A 392 -10.26 -3.12 16.62
CA ARG A 392 -10.10 -3.07 15.17
C ARG A 392 -10.01 -4.48 14.61
N GLU A 393 -10.38 -4.63 13.35
CA GLU A 393 -10.01 -5.82 12.61
C GLU A 393 -8.65 -5.61 11.95
N GLU A 394 -7.73 -6.54 12.16
CA GLU A 394 -6.57 -6.72 11.29
C GLU A 394 -6.92 -7.71 10.19
N VAL A 395 -6.68 -7.36 8.94
CA VAL A 395 -7.01 -8.18 7.79
C VAL A 395 -5.85 -8.23 6.79
N GLU A 396 -5.59 -9.43 6.28
CA GLU A 396 -4.65 -9.66 5.19
C GLU A 396 -5.18 -9.04 3.89
N PRO A 397 -4.44 -8.14 3.21
CA PRO A 397 -4.85 -7.68 1.89
C PRO A 397 -4.67 -8.78 0.83
N VAL A 398 -5.46 -8.75 -0.23
CA VAL A 398 -5.21 -9.56 -1.43
C VAL A 398 -3.97 -9.01 -2.12
N ALA A 399 -2.84 -9.65 -1.87
CA ALA A 399 -1.49 -9.29 -2.32
C ALA A 399 -0.61 -10.55 -2.40
N ASN A 400 0.69 -10.40 -2.62
CA ASN A 400 1.62 -11.51 -2.84
C ASN A 400 1.51 -12.60 -1.76
N ASP A 401 1.59 -12.23 -0.47
CA ASP A 401 1.54 -13.21 0.63
C ASP A 401 0.22 -14.04 0.61
N PHE A 402 -0.91 -13.39 0.29
CA PHE A 402 -2.20 -14.05 0.12
C PHE A 402 -2.20 -15.00 -1.10
N LEU A 403 -1.65 -14.56 -2.22
CA LEU A 403 -1.62 -15.36 -3.45
C LEU A 403 -0.73 -16.61 -3.28
N ASP A 404 0.47 -16.45 -2.72
CA ASP A 404 1.41 -17.56 -2.49
C ASP A 404 0.88 -18.59 -1.50
N ARG A 405 0.08 -18.16 -0.52
CA ARG A 405 -0.54 -19.06 0.43
C ARG A 405 -1.69 -19.88 -0.16
N ASN A 406 -2.42 -19.33 -1.12
CA ASN A 406 -3.67 -19.94 -1.62
C ASN A 406 -3.55 -20.57 -3.00
N PHE A 407 -2.52 -20.24 -3.78
CA PHE A 407 -2.37 -20.70 -5.17
C PHE A 407 -0.95 -21.16 -5.45
N THR A 408 -0.81 -22.17 -6.29
CA THR A 408 0.48 -22.61 -6.79
C THR A 408 1.13 -21.49 -7.61
N ASP A 409 2.36 -21.11 -7.25
CA ASP A 409 3.08 -19.99 -7.88
C ASP A 409 2.24 -18.69 -7.95
N GLY A 410 1.51 -18.40 -6.86
CA GLY A 410 0.46 -17.38 -6.84
C GLY A 410 0.87 -16.00 -7.35
N VAL A 411 2.08 -15.55 -7.06
CA VAL A 411 2.59 -14.24 -7.53
C VAL A 411 2.89 -14.19 -9.02
N LYS A 412 3.03 -15.35 -9.69
CA LYS A 412 3.22 -15.41 -11.14
C LYS A 412 1.92 -15.20 -11.92
N GLY A 413 0.76 -15.37 -11.27
CA GLY A 413 -0.54 -15.08 -11.85
C GLY A 413 -0.82 -13.58 -11.95
N ASN A 414 -1.82 -13.22 -12.73
CA ASN A 414 -2.21 -11.82 -12.93
C ASN A 414 -3.35 -11.42 -12.01
N LEU A 415 -3.07 -10.59 -11.03
CA LEU A 415 -4.06 -10.02 -10.12
C LEU A 415 -4.51 -8.65 -10.61
N TYR A 416 -5.82 -8.45 -10.72
CA TYR A 416 -6.46 -7.18 -11.04
C TYR A 416 -7.35 -6.75 -9.88
N ARG A 417 -7.17 -5.52 -9.41
CA ARG A 417 -8.13 -4.89 -8.51
C ARG A 417 -9.26 -4.30 -9.34
N ILE A 418 -10.48 -4.64 -8.96
CA ILE A 418 -11.67 -4.07 -9.58
C ILE A 418 -12.00 -2.77 -8.87
N ASP A 419 -12.12 -1.66 -9.60
CA ASP A 419 -12.40 -0.37 -8.99
C ASP A 419 -13.24 0.55 -9.87
N ASP A 420 -13.79 1.57 -9.23
CA ASP A 420 -14.52 2.67 -9.87
C ASP A 420 -13.56 3.63 -10.57
N GLU A 421 -14.01 4.36 -11.57
CA GLU A 421 -13.23 5.33 -12.33
C GLU A 421 -12.69 6.54 -11.52
N TRP A 422 -13.19 6.78 -10.31
CA TRP A 422 -12.77 7.93 -9.51
C TRP A 422 -11.25 7.97 -9.22
N TRP A 423 -10.55 6.84 -9.41
CA TRP A 423 -9.09 6.77 -9.27
C TRP A 423 -8.34 7.72 -10.20
N PHE A 424 -8.92 8.05 -11.35
CA PHE A 424 -8.30 8.87 -12.40
C PHE A 424 -8.94 10.25 -12.57
N THR A 425 -10.09 10.47 -11.95
CA THR A 425 -10.74 11.78 -11.87
C THR A 425 -10.35 12.49 -10.58
N ASP A 426 -10.69 13.75 -10.42
CA ASP A 426 -10.39 14.53 -9.20
C ASP A 426 -11.25 14.17 -7.99
N GLY A 427 -11.70 12.94 -7.95
CA GLY A 427 -12.33 12.35 -6.78
C GLY A 427 -13.76 12.78 -6.54
N TRP A 428 -14.29 13.68 -7.34
CA TRP A 428 -15.65 14.21 -7.16
C TRP A 428 -16.49 14.19 -8.43
N ASP A 429 -15.89 13.80 -9.55
CA ASP A 429 -16.68 13.52 -10.74
C ASP A 429 -17.45 12.21 -10.49
N ARG A 430 -18.71 12.40 -10.16
CA ARG A 430 -19.68 11.34 -9.82
C ARG A 430 -20.17 10.57 -11.05
N GLN A 431 -19.49 10.64 -12.15
CA GLN A 431 -19.78 9.77 -13.28
C GLN A 431 -19.36 8.36 -12.89
N ASN A 432 -20.30 7.65 -12.28
CA ASN A 432 -20.21 6.26 -11.84
C ASN A 432 -19.98 5.32 -13.04
N ARG A 433 -18.81 5.38 -13.62
CA ARG A 433 -18.36 4.36 -14.53
C ARG A 433 -17.73 3.27 -13.69
N ASN A 434 -18.50 2.25 -13.45
CA ASN A 434 -18.05 1.04 -12.80
C ASN A 434 -17.23 0.19 -13.76
N ALA A 435 -16.33 -0.63 -13.24
CA ALA A 435 -15.72 -1.70 -14.02
C ALA A 435 -16.81 -2.61 -14.60
N ASP A 436 -16.58 -3.12 -15.79
CA ASP A 436 -17.49 -4.03 -16.48
C ASP A 436 -16.74 -5.13 -17.25
N TRP A 437 -17.44 -6.19 -17.60
CA TRP A 437 -16.93 -7.25 -18.47
C TRP A 437 -17.18 -6.95 -19.96
N SER A 438 -16.91 -5.74 -20.36
CA SER A 438 -17.16 -5.29 -21.72
C SER A 438 -15.87 -5.07 -22.48
N TYR A 439 -15.79 -5.65 -23.68
CA TYR A 439 -14.74 -5.31 -24.62
C TYR A 439 -14.90 -3.87 -25.09
N LYS A 440 -13.91 -3.04 -24.81
CA LYS A 440 -13.93 -1.58 -25.08
C LYS A 440 -13.71 -1.22 -26.56
N SER A 441 -13.89 -2.18 -27.48
CA SER A 441 -13.61 -2.04 -28.92
C SER A 441 -12.16 -1.63 -29.23
N SER A 442 -11.24 -2.00 -28.34
CA SER A 442 -9.81 -1.72 -28.45
C SER A 442 -9.00 -2.71 -27.65
N ASP A 443 -7.87 -3.14 -28.20
CA ASP A 443 -6.88 -3.97 -27.51
C ASP A 443 -5.84 -3.13 -26.75
N ASN A 444 -5.99 -1.81 -26.75
CA ASN A 444 -5.11 -0.93 -26.00
C ASN A 444 -5.35 -1.07 -24.48
N PRO A 445 -4.36 -1.51 -23.68
CA PRO A 445 -4.47 -1.65 -22.25
C PRO A 445 -4.92 -0.37 -21.53
N GLY A 446 -4.63 0.80 -22.09
CA GLY A 446 -5.06 2.09 -21.57
C GLY A 446 -6.57 2.23 -21.37
N ARG A 447 -7.37 1.44 -22.10
CA ARG A 447 -8.84 1.44 -21.97
C ARG A 447 -9.33 0.64 -20.76
N TYR A 448 -8.46 -0.16 -20.13
CA TYR A 448 -8.81 -1.11 -19.05
C TYR A 448 -8.13 -0.77 -17.72
N ARG A 449 -6.96 -0.11 -17.72
CA ARG A 449 -6.15 0.13 -16.52
C ARG A 449 -6.90 0.81 -15.38
N SER A 450 -7.84 1.71 -15.67
CA SER A 450 -8.59 2.44 -14.64
C SER A 450 -9.57 1.56 -13.88
N GLU A 451 -10.19 0.61 -14.57
CA GLU A 451 -11.23 -0.27 -14.01
C GLU A 451 -10.64 -1.57 -13.46
N TRP A 452 -9.57 -2.05 -14.09
CA TRP A 452 -8.90 -3.31 -13.83
C TRP A 452 -7.43 -3.08 -13.52
N MET A 453 -7.16 -2.53 -12.34
CA MET A 453 -5.79 -2.17 -11.96
C MET A 453 -4.94 -3.40 -11.66
N LYS A 454 -3.92 -3.65 -12.46
CA LYS A 454 -2.96 -4.74 -12.26
C LYS A 454 -2.22 -4.58 -10.93
N ARG A 455 -2.00 -5.67 -10.18
CA ARG A 455 -1.37 -5.71 -8.85
C ARG A 455 -0.23 -6.72 -8.74
N THR A 456 -0.08 -7.59 -9.73
CA THR A 456 1.08 -8.44 -9.96
C THR A 456 1.56 -8.24 -11.38
N ASN A 457 2.81 -8.52 -11.67
CA ASN A 457 3.40 -8.41 -13.02
C ASN A 457 3.10 -7.05 -13.69
N GLU A 458 3.05 -5.99 -12.92
CA GLU A 458 2.62 -4.66 -13.33
C GLU A 458 3.56 -4.03 -14.36
N TRP A 459 4.85 -4.41 -14.29
CA TRP A 459 5.88 -3.94 -15.21
C TRP A 459 5.67 -4.44 -16.64
N GLU A 460 5.02 -5.59 -16.83
CA GLU A 460 4.71 -6.14 -18.15
C GLU A 460 3.62 -5.35 -18.86
N ASP A 461 2.68 -4.77 -18.08
CA ASP A 461 1.50 -4.04 -18.59
C ASP A 461 0.65 -4.86 -19.57
N ASP A 462 0.72 -6.19 -19.46
CA ASP A 462 -0.02 -7.11 -20.30
C ASP A 462 -1.46 -7.31 -19.78
N TYR A 463 -2.42 -6.98 -20.62
CA TYR A 463 -3.86 -7.14 -20.42
C TYR A 463 -4.50 -8.10 -21.44
N SER A 464 -3.70 -8.78 -22.25
CA SER A 464 -4.16 -9.60 -23.37
C SER A 464 -5.15 -10.68 -22.96
N ALA A 465 -4.87 -11.40 -21.87
CA ALA A 465 -5.74 -12.44 -21.34
C ALA A 465 -7.10 -11.89 -20.87
N LEU A 466 -7.09 -10.76 -20.15
CA LEU A 466 -8.31 -10.08 -19.71
C LEU A 466 -9.14 -9.56 -20.90
N ILE A 467 -8.50 -8.95 -21.88
CA ILE A 467 -9.15 -8.45 -23.10
C ILE A 467 -9.75 -9.62 -23.90
N ASN A 468 -9.04 -10.74 -24.00
CA ASN A 468 -9.55 -11.95 -24.65
C ASN A 468 -10.80 -12.50 -23.95
N LEU A 469 -10.83 -12.52 -22.63
CA LEU A 469 -12.03 -12.87 -21.87
C LEU A 469 -13.21 -11.95 -22.25
N PHE A 470 -13.01 -10.63 -22.27
CA PHE A 470 -14.07 -9.68 -22.59
C PHE A 470 -14.57 -9.80 -24.03
N LYS A 471 -13.69 -10.11 -24.98
CA LYS A 471 -14.09 -10.45 -26.37
C LYS A 471 -14.95 -11.70 -26.40
N SER A 472 -14.57 -12.74 -25.68
CA SER A 472 -15.27 -14.03 -25.64
C SER A 472 -16.65 -13.90 -25.00
N VAL A 473 -16.80 -13.10 -23.97
CA VAL A 473 -18.09 -12.80 -23.33
C VAL A 473 -19.03 -12.04 -24.29
N ARG A 474 -18.49 -11.15 -25.13
CA ARG A 474 -19.28 -10.33 -26.04
C ARG A 474 -19.90 -11.15 -27.20
N THR A 475 -19.12 -12.07 -27.79
CA THR A 475 -19.42 -12.56 -29.13
C THR A 475 -20.33 -13.79 -29.18
N SER A 476 -20.31 -14.69 -28.25
CA SER A 476 -21.11 -15.90 -28.38
C SER A 476 -21.29 -16.74 -27.14
N TYR A 477 -21.09 -16.34 -25.96
CA TYR A 477 -21.33 -17.14 -24.75
C TYR A 477 -21.32 -18.68 -24.99
N LYS A 478 -20.32 -19.17 -25.71
CA LYS A 478 -20.12 -20.60 -25.80
C LYS A 478 -19.55 -21.02 -24.46
N GLN A 479 -20.31 -21.78 -23.71
CA GLN A 479 -19.97 -22.23 -22.37
C GLN A 479 -18.54 -22.74 -22.30
N GLU A 480 -18.16 -23.64 -23.17
CA GLU A 480 -16.82 -24.23 -23.19
C GLU A 480 -15.68 -23.22 -23.39
N GLN A 481 -15.89 -22.16 -24.16
CA GLN A 481 -14.87 -21.14 -24.37
C GLN A 481 -14.65 -20.29 -23.11
N ILE A 482 -15.74 -19.95 -22.43
CA ILE A 482 -15.67 -19.14 -21.23
C ILE A 482 -15.13 -19.97 -20.05
N GLU A 483 -15.53 -21.24 -19.92
CA GLU A 483 -15.03 -22.14 -18.87
C GLU A 483 -13.54 -22.47 -19.00
N ARG A 484 -12.95 -22.29 -20.18
CA ARG A 484 -11.49 -22.32 -20.35
C ARG A 484 -10.80 -21.09 -19.79
N LEU A 485 -11.51 -19.98 -19.68
CA LEU A 485 -10.98 -18.68 -19.24
C LEU A 485 -11.38 -18.32 -17.82
N VAL A 486 -12.49 -18.83 -17.32
CA VAL A 486 -13.05 -18.51 -15.99
C VAL A 486 -13.34 -19.80 -15.25
N ASP A 487 -13.09 -19.82 -13.96
CA ASP A 487 -13.55 -20.86 -13.05
C ASP A 487 -15.05 -20.62 -12.73
N PRO A 488 -15.99 -21.39 -13.29
CA PRO A 488 -17.41 -21.14 -13.10
C PRO A 488 -17.87 -21.44 -11.68
N HIS A 489 -17.26 -22.43 -11.02
CA HIS A 489 -17.61 -22.83 -9.66
C HIS A 489 -17.26 -21.74 -8.65
N GLN A 490 -16.01 -21.31 -8.63
CA GLN A 490 -15.55 -20.25 -7.72
C GLN A 490 -16.26 -18.92 -8.00
N THR A 491 -16.54 -18.63 -9.27
CA THR A 491 -17.26 -17.41 -9.67
C THR A 491 -18.72 -17.45 -9.20
N MET A 492 -19.40 -18.60 -9.29
CA MET A 492 -20.80 -18.71 -8.86
C MET A 492 -20.92 -18.76 -7.33
N ILE A 493 -20.00 -19.40 -6.62
CA ILE A 493 -19.95 -19.35 -5.15
C ILE A 493 -19.82 -17.90 -4.67
N MET A 494 -18.85 -17.15 -5.20
CA MET A 494 -18.66 -15.73 -4.87
C MET A 494 -19.91 -14.91 -5.15
N SER A 495 -20.51 -15.10 -6.31
CA SER A 495 -21.72 -14.36 -6.72
C SER A 495 -22.92 -14.73 -5.85
N MET A 496 -23.07 -16.00 -5.50
CA MET A 496 -24.15 -16.48 -4.65
C MET A 496 -24.05 -15.90 -3.24
N VAL A 497 -22.89 -15.98 -2.59
CA VAL A 497 -22.71 -15.43 -1.24
C VAL A 497 -22.96 -13.93 -1.23
N ARG A 498 -22.38 -13.17 -2.17
CA ARG A 498 -22.61 -11.72 -2.25
C ARG A 498 -24.06 -11.36 -2.60
N GLY A 499 -24.71 -12.14 -3.42
CA GLY A 499 -26.15 -11.98 -3.72
C GLY A 499 -27.02 -12.26 -2.49
N TYR A 500 -26.72 -13.34 -1.76
CA TYR A 500 -27.43 -13.74 -0.56
C TYR A 500 -27.41 -12.64 0.53
N ILE A 501 -26.29 -11.95 0.69
CA ILE A 501 -26.13 -10.89 1.69
C ILE A 501 -26.50 -9.49 1.22
N ASP A 502 -27.05 -9.33 0.00
CA ASP A 502 -27.30 -8.02 -0.63
C ASP A 502 -26.06 -7.11 -0.62
N ASP A 503 -24.93 -7.62 -1.07
CA ASP A 503 -23.72 -6.80 -1.19
C ASP A 503 -23.79 -5.91 -2.45
N TRP A 504 -24.65 -4.90 -2.38
CA TRP A 504 -24.98 -4.03 -3.50
C TRP A 504 -23.77 -3.23 -4.02
N ASP A 505 -22.77 -3.00 -3.18
CA ASP A 505 -21.57 -2.23 -3.51
C ASP A 505 -20.46 -3.11 -4.10
N SER A 506 -20.81 -4.21 -4.77
CA SER A 506 -19.89 -5.17 -5.34
C SER A 506 -20.14 -5.45 -6.81
N PHE A 507 -19.13 -6.04 -7.48
CA PHE A 507 -19.16 -6.44 -8.89
C PHE A 507 -20.26 -7.44 -9.20
N SER A 508 -20.71 -8.24 -8.23
CA SER A 508 -21.73 -9.27 -8.43
C SER A 508 -23.16 -8.73 -8.38
N LEU A 509 -23.38 -7.50 -7.91
CA LEU A 509 -24.72 -6.92 -7.86
C LEU A 509 -24.87 -5.65 -8.69
N ARG A 510 -24.24 -4.54 -8.29
CA ARG A 510 -24.51 -3.25 -8.94
C ARG A 510 -23.29 -2.49 -9.39
N ARG A 511 -22.16 -2.66 -8.71
CA ARG A 511 -20.98 -1.81 -8.91
C ARG A 511 -19.76 -2.65 -9.22
N GLY A 512 -19.02 -2.26 -10.25
CA GLY A 512 -17.74 -2.89 -10.57
C GLY A 512 -16.64 -2.47 -9.62
N LYS A 513 -16.72 -2.89 -8.37
CA LYS A 513 -15.71 -2.65 -7.35
C LYS A 513 -15.75 -3.68 -6.22
N ASN A 514 -14.97 -3.46 -5.17
CA ASN A 514 -14.93 -4.27 -3.95
C ASN A 514 -14.64 -5.74 -4.22
N GLY A 515 -13.59 -5.98 -5.00
CA GLY A 515 -13.10 -7.32 -5.29
C GLY A 515 -11.82 -7.28 -6.08
N TYR A 516 -11.28 -8.45 -6.26
CA TYR A 516 -10.15 -8.69 -7.15
C TYR A 516 -10.52 -9.76 -8.16
N PHE A 517 -9.91 -9.70 -9.31
CA PHE A 517 -10.04 -10.71 -10.35
C PHE A 517 -8.65 -11.26 -10.61
N TYR A 518 -8.47 -12.56 -10.39
CA TYR A 518 -7.17 -13.19 -10.42
C TYR A 518 -7.11 -14.25 -11.49
N GLN A 519 -6.17 -14.13 -12.42
CA GLN A 519 -5.82 -15.16 -13.38
C GLN A 519 -4.75 -16.06 -12.76
N ARG A 520 -5.09 -17.30 -12.48
CA ARG A 520 -4.17 -18.30 -11.92
C ARG A 520 -3.04 -18.60 -12.90
N HIS A 521 -1.88 -18.88 -12.37
CA HIS A 521 -0.70 -19.20 -13.17
C HIS A 521 -0.75 -20.62 -13.72
N ASP A 522 -1.27 -21.58 -12.94
CA ASP A 522 -1.24 -23.00 -13.22
C ASP A 522 -2.19 -23.42 -14.37
N ASP A 523 -3.39 -22.88 -14.45
CA ASP A 523 -4.41 -23.23 -15.46
C ASP A 523 -4.89 -22.05 -16.31
N GLY A 524 -4.43 -20.85 -16.05
CA GLY A 524 -4.77 -19.63 -16.78
C GLY A 524 -6.19 -19.11 -16.54
N LYS A 525 -6.98 -19.74 -15.66
CA LYS A 525 -8.37 -19.36 -15.43
C LYS A 525 -8.48 -18.19 -14.47
N PHE A 526 -9.46 -17.36 -14.75
CA PHE A 526 -9.83 -16.25 -13.87
C PHE A 526 -10.84 -16.68 -12.81
N GLN A 527 -10.68 -16.14 -11.60
CA GLN A 527 -11.69 -16.20 -10.54
C GLN A 527 -11.76 -14.89 -9.76
N PHE A 528 -12.92 -14.60 -9.15
CA PHE A 528 -13.07 -13.47 -8.26
C PHE A 528 -12.55 -13.81 -6.87
N LEU A 529 -11.93 -12.80 -6.22
CA LEU A 529 -11.49 -12.86 -4.83
C LEU A 529 -12.19 -11.77 -4.02
N HIS A 530 -12.59 -12.12 -2.82
CA HIS A 530 -13.33 -11.22 -1.92
C HIS A 530 -12.50 -10.01 -1.49
N TRP A 531 -13.15 -8.87 -1.50
CA TRP A 531 -12.71 -7.67 -0.78
C TRP A 531 -13.92 -6.82 -0.45
N ASP A 532 -14.01 -6.37 0.81
CA ASP A 532 -14.96 -5.39 1.30
C ASP A 532 -16.44 -5.71 1.02
N SER A 533 -17.17 -5.97 2.09
CA SER A 533 -18.63 -6.17 2.11
C SER A 533 -19.27 -5.41 3.29
N ASP A 534 -18.69 -4.25 3.63
CA ASP A 534 -19.10 -3.43 4.76
C ASP A 534 -20.51 -2.82 4.60
N LEU A 535 -21.01 -2.75 3.37
CA LEU A 535 -22.35 -2.24 3.02
C LEU A 535 -23.36 -3.36 2.67
N ALA A 536 -23.05 -4.60 2.97
CA ALA A 536 -23.95 -5.75 2.82
C ALA A 536 -25.06 -5.80 3.89
N TYR A 537 -25.98 -6.76 3.73
CA TYR A 537 -27.12 -7.05 4.67
C TYR A 537 -28.14 -5.90 4.81
N GLY A 538 -28.28 -5.07 3.79
CA GLY A 538 -29.14 -3.89 3.86
C GLY A 538 -30.59 -4.13 3.45
N ASN A 539 -30.86 -5.08 2.53
CA ASN A 539 -32.18 -5.30 1.98
C ASN A 539 -32.49 -6.81 1.78
N PRO A 540 -33.31 -7.41 2.65
CA PRO A 540 -33.66 -8.82 2.54
C PRO A 540 -34.48 -9.17 1.29
N SER A 541 -35.04 -8.19 0.60
CA SER A 541 -35.81 -8.36 -0.65
C SER A 541 -35.00 -8.06 -1.90
N ALA A 542 -33.67 -7.93 -1.78
CA ALA A 542 -32.81 -7.64 -2.92
C ALA A 542 -32.77 -8.79 -3.92
N LYS A 543 -32.49 -8.45 -5.18
CA LYS A 543 -32.31 -9.47 -6.22
C LYS A 543 -31.04 -10.28 -5.96
N LEU A 544 -31.15 -11.60 -5.99
CA LEU A 544 -30.06 -12.53 -5.73
C LEU A 544 -28.91 -12.43 -6.74
N TYR A 545 -29.19 -12.04 -7.97
CA TYR A 545 -28.14 -11.87 -8.98
C TYR A 545 -28.45 -10.71 -9.93
N GLN A 546 -27.47 -9.89 -10.16
CA GLN A 546 -27.48 -8.80 -11.14
C GLN A 546 -26.14 -8.73 -11.86
N GLY A 547 -25.09 -8.37 -11.15
CA GLY A 547 -23.74 -8.22 -11.66
C GLY A 547 -23.51 -6.93 -12.46
N MET A 548 -22.26 -6.56 -12.59
CA MET A 548 -21.82 -5.48 -13.48
C MET A 548 -22.09 -5.85 -14.96
N PRO A 549 -22.14 -4.86 -15.88
CA PRO A 549 -22.36 -5.13 -17.31
C PRO A 549 -21.40 -6.20 -17.87
N GLY A 550 -21.91 -7.07 -18.71
CA GLY A 550 -21.22 -8.25 -19.21
C GLY A 550 -21.26 -9.43 -18.23
N PHE A 551 -20.97 -9.20 -16.96
CA PHE A 551 -21.04 -10.24 -15.92
C PHE A 551 -22.48 -10.67 -15.61
N SER A 552 -23.43 -9.76 -15.58
CA SER A 552 -24.85 -10.09 -15.44
C SER A 552 -25.35 -10.99 -16.59
N GLY A 553 -24.87 -10.78 -17.80
CA GLY A 553 -25.14 -11.64 -18.94
C GLY A 553 -24.54 -13.05 -18.79
N TYR A 554 -23.34 -13.17 -18.26
CA TYR A 554 -22.69 -14.44 -17.96
C TYR A 554 -23.45 -15.24 -16.90
N ILE A 555 -23.76 -14.61 -15.76
CA ILE A 555 -24.49 -15.25 -14.65
C ILE A 555 -25.90 -15.72 -15.07
N SER A 556 -26.58 -14.98 -15.94
CA SER A 556 -27.95 -15.27 -16.37
C SER A 556 -28.11 -16.47 -17.30
N LYS A 557 -27.01 -17.01 -17.81
CA LYS A 557 -27.06 -18.23 -18.63
C LYS A 557 -27.58 -19.42 -17.82
N TRP A 558 -28.38 -20.27 -18.41
CA TRP A 558 -29.11 -21.33 -17.73
C TRP A 558 -28.22 -22.27 -16.90
N TYR A 559 -27.07 -22.63 -17.42
CA TYR A 559 -26.10 -23.48 -16.73
C TYR A 559 -25.44 -22.78 -15.53
N ASN A 560 -25.08 -21.50 -15.65
CA ASN A 560 -24.55 -20.71 -14.54
C ASN A 560 -25.62 -20.42 -13.49
N LYS A 561 -26.85 -20.13 -13.91
CA LYS A 561 -28.00 -20.03 -13.01
C LYS A 561 -28.24 -21.32 -12.24
N ARG A 562 -28.22 -22.46 -12.91
CA ARG A 562 -28.37 -23.76 -12.28
C ARG A 562 -27.28 -23.99 -11.23
N LEU A 563 -26.03 -23.68 -11.57
CA LEU A 563 -24.90 -23.78 -10.66
C LEU A 563 -25.05 -22.83 -9.47
N PHE A 564 -25.44 -21.59 -9.71
CA PHE A 564 -25.72 -20.60 -8.67
C PHE A 564 -26.80 -21.10 -7.68
N TYR A 565 -27.92 -21.60 -8.17
CA TYR A 565 -29.00 -22.11 -7.33
C TYR A 565 -28.65 -23.42 -6.61
N SER A 566 -27.80 -24.27 -7.18
CA SER A 566 -27.31 -25.45 -6.47
C SER A 566 -26.47 -25.08 -5.25
N TYR A 567 -25.60 -24.08 -5.39
CA TYR A 567 -24.84 -23.56 -4.26
C TYR A 567 -25.71 -22.83 -3.24
N LEU A 568 -26.74 -22.10 -3.70
CA LEU A 568 -27.69 -21.47 -2.78
C LEU A 568 -28.45 -22.50 -1.95
N ALA A 569 -28.92 -23.59 -2.57
CA ALA A 569 -29.58 -24.69 -1.86
C ALA A 569 -28.62 -25.35 -0.86
N GLU A 570 -27.42 -25.71 -1.30
CA GLU A 570 -26.39 -26.29 -0.43
C GLU A 570 -26.08 -25.37 0.76
N PHE A 571 -25.88 -24.09 0.51
CA PHE A 571 -25.59 -23.13 1.56
C PHE A 571 -26.76 -23.00 2.55
N THR A 572 -27.97 -22.93 2.04
CA THR A 572 -29.17 -22.77 2.85
C THR A 572 -29.40 -24.01 3.73
N GLU A 573 -29.31 -25.20 3.15
CA GLU A 573 -29.52 -26.45 3.89
C GLU A 573 -28.43 -26.70 4.96
N LYS A 574 -27.16 -26.49 4.61
CA LYS A 574 -26.05 -26.84 5.48
C LYS A 574 -25.71 -25.80 6.54
N TYR A 575 -25.93 -24.52 6.25
CA TYR A 575 -25.33 -23.47 7.07
C TYR A 575 -26.31 -22.46 7.67
N THR A 576 -27.48 -22.19 7.03
CA THR A 576 -28.39 -21.17 7.53
C THR A 576 -29.44 -21.71 8.50
N HIS A 577 -29.69 -23.00 8.51
CA HIS A 577 -30.58 -23.63 9.49
C HIS A 577 -29.91 -23.81 10.87
N ASP A 578 -28.61 -23.66 10.97
CA ASP A 578 -27.86 -23.75 12.23
C ASP A 578 -27.61 -22.36 12.83
N SER A 579 -28.68 -21.73 13.31
CA SER A 579 -28.60 -20.43 13.99
C SER A 579 -27.62 -20.38 15.17
N PRO A 580 -27.47 -21.40 16.02
CA PRO A 580 -26.47 -21.41 17.09
C PRO A 580 -25.03 -21.29 16.54
N ARG A 581 -24.73 -21.99 15.46
CA ARG A 581 -23.41 -21.97 14.83
C ARG A 581 -23.08 -20.59 14.24
N MET A 582 -24.04 -19.98 13.54
CA MET A 582 -23.89 -18.62 12.99
C MET A 582 -23.72 -17.58 14.11
N ASN A 583 -24.49 -17.69 15.19
CA ASN A 583 -24.39 -16.79 16.34
C ASN A 583 -23.07 -16.97 17.11
N ALA A 584 -22.58 -18.19 17.27
CA ALA A 584 -21.29 -18.45 17.93
C ALA A 584 -20.11 -17.88 17.15
N TRP A 585 -20.27 -17.65 15.84
CA TRP A 585 -19.22 -17.14 15.01
C TRP A 585 -19.21 -15.59 14.94
N LEU A 586 -20.35 -14.94 15.13
CA LEU A 586 -20.47 -13.49 15.26
C LEU A 586 -19.96 -12.99 16.61
#